data_72b037cba94651aec5c95cf1f3d29b92
#
_entry.id   72b037cba94651aec5c95cf1f3d29b92
#
_cell.length_a   1.000
_cell.length_b   1.000
_cell.length_c   1.000
_cell.angle_alpha   90.00
_cell.angle_beta   90.00
_cell.angle_gamma   90.00
#
_symmetry.space_group_name_H-M   'P 1'
#
loop_
_entity.id
_entity.type
_entity.pdbx_description
1 polymer ?
#
loop_
_entity_poly.entity_id
_entity_poly.type
_entity_poly.pdbx_seq_one_letter_code
_entity_poly.pdbx_strand_id
1 'polypeptide(L)'
;MSDAPVYEIDPAAFWADPYPDLKRMRALGPVLRVPQLGATLLTRRDDIFENEKKIEVFSSDQPGGLMTVLMGQNMMRKDGAAHMAERKAIFPTVSPKTVKQVWTDQFRARTARILDDLAPRGACDLVADYAMPVSGEALKSITGLTNMTAHEMNRVSQGMIDGCANYAGDPAIEANCHDCTASIDRHIDGMIPVLDAAPNHSLLSVQRQAGLSDEQVRANVKLAISGGQNEPRDAIAGTVWALLTHPDQLQQVKAGQVTWLRAFEEYARWISPIGMSPRRVAQRHELHGVTLEPEDRVFLMFGSGNRDEDVFTNPDVFDTGQDISAAISFGAGPHFCAGAWASKALIAEVALPMLFERFPELRLAGPARFGGWAFRGPLSMPVEWA
;
A
#
# COMPACT_ATOMS: atom_id res chain seq x y z
N MET A 1 -21.38 0.76 -19.77
CA MET A 1 -21.50 1.03 -18.30
C MET A 1 -22.42 -0.01 -17.70
N SER A 2 -22.08 -0.55 -16.53
CA SER A 2 -22.88 -1.57 -15.86
C SER A 2 -24.29 -1.11 -15.52
N ASP A 3 -25.21 -2.05 -15.44
CA ASP A 3 -26.59 -1.85 -14.98
C ASP A 3 -26.74 -2.03 -13.45
N ALA A 4 -25.62 -2.01 -12.72
CA ALA A 4 -25.60 -2.14 -11.26
C ALA A 4 -26.43 -1.05 -10.56
N PRO A 5 -27.09 -1.39 -9.44
CA PRO A 5 -27.80 -0.42 -8.61
C PRO A 5 -26.86 0.74 -8.22
N VAL A 6 -27.40 1.96 -8.29
CA VAL A 6 -26.64 3.19 -7.99
C VAL A 6 -26.60 3.43 -6.49
N TYR A 7 -25.41 3.72 -5.96
CA TYR A 7 -25.20 4.26 -4.62
C TYR A 7 -24.44 5.58 -4.73
N GLU A 8 -24.97 6.62 -4.11
CA GLU A 8 -24.34 7.94 -4.11
C GLU A 8 -23.59 8.19 -2.81
N ILE A 9 -22.40 8.78 -2.92
CA ILE A 9 -21.58 9.19 -1.78
C ILE A 9 -21.40 10.70 -1.75
N ASP A 10 -21.16 11.23 -0.56
CA ASP A 10 -20.48 12.51 -0.39
C ASP A 10 -18.95 12.25 -0.47
N PRO A 11 -18.25 12.74 -1.50
CA PRO A 11 -16.82 12.46 -1.67
C PRO A 11 -15.94 12.92 -0.49
N ALA A 12 -16.31 14.02 0.18
CA ALA A 12 -15.53 14.55 1.30
C ALA A 12 -15.74 13.68 2.55
N ALA A 13 -16.97 13.27 2.85
CA ALA A 13 -17.26 12.34 3.94
C ALA A 13 -16.65 10.98 3.69
N PHE A 14 -16.74 10.47 2.47
CA PHE A 14 -16.14 9.19 2.08
C PHE A 14 -14.60 9.21 2.15
N TRP A 15 -13.97 10.34 1.83
CA TRP A 15 -12.54 10.52 2.02
C TRP A 15 -12.15 10.55 3.50
N ALA A 16 -12.94 11.21 4.33
CA ALA A 16 -12.68 11.31 5.77
C ALA A 16 -12.86 9.94 6.47
N ASP A 17 -13.98 9.24 6.19
CA ASP A 17 -14.27 7.91 6.72
C ASP A 17 -15.16 7.11 5.75
N PRO A 18 -14.60 6.16 4.97
CA PRO A 18 -15.36 5.39 3.99
C PRO A 18 -16.22 4.27 4.60
N TYR A 19 -15.92 3.81 5.82
CA TYR A 19 -16.50 2.56 6.35
C TYR A 19 -18.00 2.60 6.57
N PRO A 20 -18.62 3.72 7.01
CA PRO A 20 -20.08 3.80 7.13
C PRO A 20 -20.80 3.59 5.79
N ASP A 21 -20.23 4.17 4.69
CA ASP A 21 -20.78 3.97 3.35
C ASP A 21 -20.52 2.55 2.85
N LEU A 22 -19.31 2.02 3.02
CA LEU A 22 -18.96 0.65 2.63
C LEU A 22 -19.86 -0.38 3.33
N LYS A 23 -20.19 -0.17 4.59
CA LYS A 23 -21.15 -1.02 5.33
C LYS A 23 -22.55 -0.97 4.75
N ARG A 24 -23.05 0.24 4.43
CA ARG A 24 -24.34 0.41 3.76
C ARG A 24 -24.36 -0.23 2.37
N MET A 25 -23.25 -0.08 1.61
CA MET A 25 -23.10 -0.70 0.30
C MET A 25 -23.19 -2.23 0.40
N ARG A 26 -22.46 -2.87 1.33
CA ARG A 26 -22.56 -4.34 1.53
C ARG A 26 -23.98 -4.79 1.87
N ALA A 27 -24.70 -4.01 2.67
CA ALA A 27 -26.10 -4.32 3.01
C ALA A 27 -27.05 -4.20 1.81
N LEU A 28 -26.75 -3.34 0.84
CA LEU A 28 -27.56 -3.16 -0.36
C LEU A 28 -27.27 -4.21 -1.43
N GLY A 29 -26.01 -4.67 -1.55
CA GLY A 29 -25.66 -5.68 -2.52
C GLY A 29 -24.15 -5.80 -2.76
N PRO A 30 -23.72 -6.88 -3.42
CA PRO A 30 -22.30 -7.16 -3.68
C PRO A 30 -21.70 -6.30 -4.79
N VAL A 31 -22.53 -5.78 -5.70
CA VAL A 31 -22.10 -5.03 -6.89
C VAL A 31 -22.90 -3.74 -6.99
N LEU A 32 -22.26 -2.60 -6.86
CA LEU A 32 -22.90 -1.28 -6.85
C LEU A 32 -22.13 -0.29 -7.73
N ARG A 33 -22.87 0.56 -8.42
CA ARG A 33 -22.29 1.67 -9.18
C ARG A 33 -22.24 2.93 -8.32
N VAL A 34 -21.06 3.56 -8.27
CA VAL A 34 -20.85 4.84 -7.56
C VAL A 34 -20.45 5.92 -8.58
N PRO A 35 -21.39 6.78 -9.01
CA PRO A 35 -21.14 7.77 -10.05
C PRO A 35 -20.00 8.73 -9.71
N GLN A 36 -19.89 9.16 -8.45
CA GLN A 36 -18.85 10.09 -7.98
C GLN A 36 -17.44 9.51 -8.11
N LEU A 37 -17.29 8.17 -8.15
CA LEU A 37 -16.01 7.47 -8.38
C LEU A 37 -15.84 7.05 -9.84
N GLY A 38 -16.90 7.19 -10.65
CA GLY A 38 -16.91 6.76 -12.05
C GLY A 38 -16.65 5.25 -12.22
N ALA A 39 -17.09 4.43 -11.26
CA ALA A 39 -16.77 3.00 -11.20
C ALA A 39 -17.92 2.16 -10.64
N THR A 40 -17.90 0.87 -10.97
CA THR A 40 -18.69 -0.16 -10.29
C THR A 40 -17.81 -0.82 -9.22
N LEU A 41 -18.35 -1.01 -8.02
CA LEU A 41 -17.63 -1.51 -6.85
C LEU A 41 -18.05 -2.93 -6.54
N LEU A 42 -17.08 -3.83 -6.34
CA LEU A 42 -17.28 -5.11 -5.68
C LEU A 42 -17.04 -4.92 -4.18
N THR A 43 -18.03 -5.20 -3.34
CA THR A 43 -18.04 -4.83 -1.91
C THR A 43 -17.85 -6.01 -0.96
N ARG A 44 -18.16 -7.24 -1.40
CA ARG A 44 -18.08 -8.46 -0.61
C ARG A 44 -16.73 -9.15 -0.75
N ARG A 45 -16.23 -9.71 0.34
CA ARG A 45 -14.91 -10.33 0.42
C ARG A 45 -14.72 -11.46 -0.59
N ASP A 46 -15.67 -12.38 -0.69
CA ASP A 46 -15.54 -13.55 -1.56
C ASP A 46 -15.62 -13.18 -3.04
N ASP A 47 -16.46 -12.22 -3.40
CA ASP A 47 -16.50 -11.68 -4.76
C ASP A 47 -15.18 -11.03 -5.15
N ILE A 48 -14.59 -10.24 -4.26
CA ILE A 48 -13.28 -9.61 -4.51
C ILE A 48 -12.22 -10.70 -4.69
N PHE A 49 -12.12 -11.65 -3.77
CA PHE A 49 -11.13 -12.71 -3.77
C PHE A 49 -11.19 -13.61 -5.01
N GLU A 50 -12.41 -13.96 -5.45
CA GLU A 50 -12.60 -14.81 -6.64
C GLU A 50 -12.36 -14.03 -7.93
N ASN A 51 -12.83 -12.80 -8.01
CA ASN A 51 -12.73 -12.02 -9.24
C ASN A 51 -11.36 -11.37 -9.47
N GLU A 52 -10.56 -11.17 -8.42
CA GLU A 52 -9.15 -10.73 -8.55
C GLU A 52 -8.27 -11.75 -9.30
N LYS A 53 -8.69 -13.02 -9.33
CA LYS A 53 -7.99 -14.10 -10.04
C LYS A 53 -8.40 -14.22 -11.50
N LYS A 54 -9.56 -13.68 -11.89
CA LYS A 54 -10.12 -13.77 -13.25
C LYS A 54 -9.58 -12.64 -14.13
N ILE A 55 -8.29 -12.68 -14.43
CA ILE A 55 -7.60 -11.63 -15.20
C ILE A 55 -8.13 -11.48 -16.64
N GLU A 56 -8.77 -12.52 -17.19
CA GLU A 56 -9.42 -12.49 -18.49
C GLU A 56 -10.70 -11.65 -18.51
N VAL A 57 -11.31 -11.43 -17.34
CA VAL A 57 -12.50 -10.59 -17.15
C VAL A 57 -12.10 -9.26 -16.51
N PHE A 58 -11.46 -9.33 -15.35
CA PHE A 58 -11.05 -8.16 -14.53
C PHE A 58 -9.57 -7.87 -14.74
N SER A 59 -9.27 -7.32 -15.90
CA SER A 59 -7.91 -7.05 -16.35
C SER A 59 -7.25 -5.90 -15.56
N SER A 60 -5.99 -6.09 -15.21
CA SER A 60 -5.12 -5.03 -14.67
C SER A 60 -4.57 -4.12 -15.76
N ASP A 61 -4.62 -4.54 -17.04
CA ASP A 61 -4.19 -3.73 -18.18
C ASP A 61 -5.19 -2.58 -18.42
N GLN A 62 -4.73 -1.37 -18.18
CA GLN A 62 -5.49 -0.13 -18.29
C GLN A 62 -4.71 0.89 -19.11
N PRO A 63 -4.71 0.78 -20.46
CA PRO A 63 -3.89 1.63 -21.32
C PRO A 63 -4.18 3.13 -21.14
N GLY A 64 -5.45 3.50 -20.96
CA GLY A 64 -5.89 4.89 -20.69
C GLY A 64 -5.92 5.25 -19.19
N GLY A 65 -5.48 4.37 -18.29
CA GLY A 65 -5.46 4.64 -16.86
C GLY A 65 -4.36 5.64 -16.48
N LEU A 66 -4.65 6.53 -15.52
CA LEU A 66 -3.74 7.60 -15.10
C LEU A 66 -2.35 7.06 -14.70
N MET A 67 -2.28 5.93 -14.02
CA MET A 67 -0.99 5.32 -13.66
C MET A 67 -0.15 4.96 -14.89
N THR A 68 -0.77 4.36 -15.92
CA THR A 68 -0.06 3.99 -17.16
C THR A 68 0.40 5.24 -17.91
N VAL A 69 -0.46 6.25 -18.01
CA VAL A 69 -0.15 7.50 -18.73
C VAL A 69 0.96 8.28 -18.04
N LEU A 70 0.92 8.40 -16.71
CA LEU A 70 1.84 9.27 -15.95
C LEU A 70 3.14 8.57 -15.55
N MET A 71 3.14 7.25 -15.36
CA MET A 71 4.29 6.51 -14.81
C MET A 71 4.88 5.47 -15.77
N GLY A 72 4.25 5.23 -16.92
CA GLY A 72 4.56 4.15 -17.85
C GLY A 72 3.87 2.84 -17.49
N GLN A 73 3.83 1.90 -18.46
CA GLN A 73 3.21 0.59 -18.27
C GLN A 73 4.11 -0.33 -17.43
N ASN A 74 3.91 -0.31 -16.12
CA ASN A 74 4.60 -1.17 -15.18
C ASN A 74 3.97 -2.57 -15.09
N MET A 75 4.61 -3.50 -14.37
CA MET A 75 4.15 -4.89 -14.26
C MET A 75 2.75 -5.02 -13.63
N MET A 76 2.33 -4.11 -12.74
CA MET A 76 0.98 -4.16 -12.14
C MET A 76 -0.11 -3.80 -13.17
N ARG A 77 0.25 -3.17 -14.29
CA ARG A 77 -0.65 -2.85 -15.42
C ARG A 77 -0.46 -3.81 -16.60
N LYS A 78 -0.10 -5.05 -16.30
CA LYS A 78 0.02 -6.17 -17.24
C LYS A 78 -0.63 -7.40 -16.64
N ASP A 79 -1.06 -8.32 -17.49
CA ASP A 79 -1.63 -9.60 -17.08
C ASP A 79 -0.87 -10.77 -17.71
N GLY A 80 -1.16 -11.98 -17.25
CA GLY A 80 -0.69 -13.23 -17.84
C GLY A 80 0.84 -13.33 -17.93
N ALA A 81 1.34 -13.76 -19.09
CA ALA A 81 2.76 -14.04 -19.29
C ALA A 81 3.66 -12.80 -19.17
N ALA A 82 3.18 -11.62 -19.61
CA ALA A 82 3.92 -10.36 -19.54
C ALA A 82 4.10 -9.92 -18.07
N HIS A 83 3.03 -10.00 -17.25
CA HIS A 83 3.11 -9.77 -15.82
C HIS A 83 4.09 -10.72 -15.14
N MET A 84 3.95 -12.02 -15.40
CA MET A 84 4.77 -13.06 -14.76
C MET A 84 6.25 -12.96 -15.12
N ALA A 85 6.59 -12.53 -16.33
CA ALA A 85 7.99 -12.31 -16.74
C ALA A 85 8.66 -11.22 -15.90
N GLU A 86 8.01 -10.08 -15.73
CA GLU A 86 8.55 -8.98 -14.92
C GLU A 86 8.51 -9.30 -13.42
N ARG A 87 7.46 -9.98 -12.97
CA ARG A 87 7.36 -10.49 -11.61
C ARG A 87 8.54 -11.41 -11.24
N LYS A 88 8.92 -12.30 -12.16
CA LYS A 88 10.08 -13.18 -12.01
C LYS A 88 11.39 -12.38 -11.98
N ALA A 89 11.51 -11.35 -12.79
CA ALA A 89 12.71 -10.51 -12.84
C ALA A 89 12.96 -9.76 -11.51
N ILE A 90 11.90 -9.32 -10.82
CA ILE A 90 12.03 -8.63 -9.52
C ILE A 90 12.13 -9.56 -8.32
N PHE A 91 11.81 -10.85 -8.48
CA PHE A 91 11.76 -11.81 -7.37
C PHE A 91 13.05 -11.88 -6.56
N PRO A 92 14.27 -11.78 -7.15
CA PRO A 92 15.51 -11.75 -6.36
C PRO A 92 15.58 -10.63 -5.32
N THR A 93 14.91 -9.49 -5.57
CA THR A 93 14.83 -8.38 -4.60
C THR A 93 13.87 -8.68 -3.44
N VAL A 94 12.69 -9.21 -3.76
CA VAL A 94 11.56 -9.33 -2.81
C VAL A 94 11.39 -10.73 -2.21
N SER A 95 12.26 -11.68 -2.57
CA SER A 95 12.18 -13.04 -2.07
C SER A 95 12.35 -13.11 -0.53
N PRO A 96 11.67 -14.03 0.16
CA PRO A 96 11.81 -14.19 1.61
C PRO A 96 13.28 -14.36 2.05
N LYS A 97 14.08 -15.06 1.22
CA LYS A 97 15.51 -15.27 1.48
C LYS A 97 16.28 -13.94 1.46
N THR A 98 16.10 -13.13 0.43
CA THR A 98 16.79 -11.83 0.29
C THR A 98 16.33 -10.87 1.38
N VAL A 99 15.03 -10.83 1.68
CA VAL A 99 14.50 -10.00 2.76
C VAL A 99 15.20 -10.34 4.08
N LYS A 100 15.26 -11.62 4.43
CA LYS A 100 15.88 -12.09 5.69
C LYS A 100 17.41 -11.87 5.73
N GLN A 101 18.11 -12.13 4.62
CA GLN A 101 19.59 -12.17 4.60
C GLN A 101 20.23 -10.82 4.24
N VAL A 102 19.49 -9.91 3.60
CA VAL A 102 20.02 -8.65 3.08
C VAL A 102 19.31 -7.44 3.66
N TRP A 103 17.96 -7.42 3.60
CA TRP A 103 17.22 -6.20 3.91
C TRP A 103 16.99 -6.01 5.39
N THR A 104 16.67 -7.05 6.15
CA THR A 104 16.31 -6.93 7.57
C THR A 104 17.40 -6.23 8.40
N ASP A 105 18.66 -6.57 8.22
CA ASP A 105 19.77 -5.92 8.95
C ASP A 105 19.95 -4.46 8.53
N GLN A 106 19.75 -4.15 7.24
CA GLN A 106 19.79 -2.77 6.77
C GLN A 106 18.63 -1.95 7.34
N PHE A 107 17.42 -2.52 7.39
CA PHE A 107 16.25 -1.89 8.00
C PHE A 107 16.53 -1.58 9.48
N ARG A 108 17.06 -2.54 10.25
CA ARG A 108 17.43 -2.35 11.65
C ARG A 108 18.44 -1.22 11.84
N ALA A 109 19.52 -1.23 11.07
CA ALA A 109 20.57 -0.22 11.19
C ALA A 109 20.07 1.20 10.87
N ARG A 110 19.19 1.34 9.89
CA ARG A 110 18.60 2.64 9.51
C ARG A 110 17.56 3.11 10.52
N THR A 111 16.69 2.20 10.97
CA THR A 111 15.68 2.50 12.01
C THR A 111 16.34 2.90 13.31
N ALA A 112 17.44 2.25 13.72
CA ALA A 112 18.18 2.62 14.91
C ALA A 112 18.67 4.06 14.88
N ARG A 113 19.23 4.52 13.74
CA ARG A 113 19.68 5.92 13.58
C ARG A 113 18.52 6.91 13.71
N ILE A 114 17.36 6.61 13.09
CA ILE A 114 16.18 7.46 13.21
C ILE A 114 15.73 7.55 14.67
N LEU A 115 15.72 6.44 15.41
CA LEU A 115 15.36 6.41 16.81
C LEU A 115 16.38 7.17 17.69
N ASP A 116 17.67 7.10 17.36
CA ASP A 116 18.72 7.85 18.07
C ASP A 116 18.55 9.37 17.87
N ASP A 117 18.17 9.81 16.67
CA ASP A 117 17.88 11.21 16.36
C ASP A 117 16.58 11.71 17.05
N LEU A 118 15.61 10.83 17.28
CA LEU A 118 14.36 11.14 17.96
C LEU A 118 14.50 11.16 19.49
N ALA A 119 15.30 10.27 20.06
CA ALA A 119 15.35 10.06 21.50
C ALA A 119 15.51 11.33 22.35
N PRO A 120 16.35 12.34 22.00
CA PRO A 120 16.50 13.55 22.81
C PRO A 120 15.30 14.53 22.68
N ARG A 121 14.34 14.29 21.80
CA ARG A 121 13.25 15.26 21.50
C ARG A 121 12.09 15.16 22.51
N GLY A 122 11.84 14.00 23.09
CA GLY A 122 10.73 13.73 24.02
C GLY A 122 9.35 13.66 23.40
N ALA A 123 9.16 14.18 22.19
CA ALA A 123 7.91 14.17 21.43
C ALA A 123 8.16 14.31 19.92
N CYS A 124 7.22 13.84 19.10
CA CYS A 124 7.29 14.03 17.64
C CYS A 124 5.91 13.82 16.97
N ASP A 125 5.81 14.12 15.68
CA ASP A 125 4.78 13.55 14.83
C ASP A 125 5.26 12.18 14.32
N LEU A 126 4.63 11.10 14.76
CA LEU A 126 5.07 9.74 14.43
C LEU A 126 5.01 9.44 12.93
N VAL A 127 4.09 10.05 12.20
CA VAL A 127 4.00 9.89 10.74
C VAL A 127 5.20 10.52 10.06
N ALA A 128 5.45 11.80 10.32
CA ALA A 128 6.48 12.58 9.63
C ALA A 128 7.90 12.27 10.12
N ASP A 129 8.08 12.06 11.43
CA ASP A 129 9.41 11.98 12.04
C ASP A 129 9.93 10.53 12.22
N TYR A 130 9.03 9.53 12.17
CA TYR A 130 9.42 8.13 12.33
C TYR A 130 8.97 7.26 11.17
N ALA A 131 7.65 7.09 10.94
CA ALA A 131 7.15 6.12 9.98
C ALA A 131 7.57 6.45 8.53
N MET A 132 7.54 7.72 8.14
CA MET A 132 7.95 8.18 6.83
C MET A 132 9.45 7.94 6.57
N PRO A 133 10.39 8.37 7.45
CA PRO A 133 11.80 8.11 7.20
C PRO A 133 12.16 6.62 7.30
N VAL A 134 11.53 5.83 8.16
CA VAL A 134 11.75 4.37 8.23
C VAL A 134 11.35 3.72 6.90
N SER A 135 10.17 4.02 6.38
CA SER A 135 9.71 3.52 5.08
C SER A 135 10.63 3.98 3.95
N GLY A 136 10.98 5.27 3.91
CA GLY A 136 11.83 5.85 2.86
C GLY A 136 13.24 5.27 2.84
N GLU A 137 13.89 5.14 3.98
CA GLU A 137 15.23 4.54 4.07
C GLU A 137 15.24 3.06 3.69
N ALA A 138 14.21 2.30 4.03
CA ALA A 138 14.06 0.92 3.57
C ALA A 138 13.88 0.86 2.05
N LEU A 139 13.03 1.71 1.49
CA LEU A 139 12.70 1.73 0.07
C LEU A 139 13.89 2.17 -0.80
N LYS A 140 14.73 3.08 -0.33
CA LYS A 140 16.01 3.43 -0.98
C LYS A 140 16.89 2.20 -1.21
N SER A 141 16.98 1.33 -0.21
CA SER A 141 17.74 0.07 -0.33
C SER A 141 17.10 -0.88 -1.32
N ILE A 142 15.79 -1.10 -1.20
CA ILE A 142 15.03 -2.03 -2.05
C ILE A 142 15.07 -1.59 -3.51
N THR A 143 14.86 -0.30 -3.79
CA THR A 143 14.88 0.22 -5.17
C THR A 143 16.27 0.34 -5.76
N GLY A 144 17.29 0.56 -4.93
CA GLY A 144 18.66 0.88 -5.33
C GLY A 144 18.91 2.38 -5.51
N LEU A 145 17.92 3.25 -5.21
CA LEU A 145 18.05 4.70 -5.32
C LEU A 145 18.65 5.31 -4.05
N THR A 146 19.85 4.87 -3.68
CA THR A 146 20.54 5.33 -2.45
C THR A 146 20.99 6.79 -2.53
N ASN A 147 21.01 7.39 -3.72
CA ASN A 147 21.26 8.80 -3.98
C ASN A 147 20.04 9.71 -3.72
N MET A 148 18.89 9.15 -3.35
CA MET A 148 17.67 9.89 -3.00
C MET A 148 17.56 10.05 -1.48
N THR A 149 17.00 11.15 -0.98
CA THR A 149 16.67 11.29 0.45
C THR A 149 15.32 10.61 0.77
N ALA A 150 15.08 10.26 2.04
CA ALA A 150 13.78 9.71 2.47
C ALA A 150 12.63 10.73 2.24
N HIS A 151 12.89 12.03 2.43
CA HIS A 151 11.93 13.09 2.16
C HIS A 151 11.58 13.19 0.66
N GLU A 152 12.59 13.10 -0.22
CA GLU A 152 12.35 13.11 -1.67
C GLU A 152 11.61 11.84 -2.11
N MET A 153 11.95 10.68 -1.53
CA MET A 153 11.22 9.43 -1.77
C MET A 153 9.73 9.57 -1.41
N ASN A 154 9.42 10.20 -0.28
CA ASN A 154 8.05 10.47 0.15
C ASN A 154 7.35 11.50 -0.76
N ARG A 155 8.04 12.58 -1.15
CA ARG A 155 7.49 13.61 -2.05
C ARG A 155 7.08 13.00 -3.39
N VAL A 156 7.99 12.25 -4.01
CA VAL A 156 7.71 11.68 -5.34
C VAL A 156 6.65 10.58 -5.28
N SER A 157 6.60 9.79 -4.19
CA SER A 157 5.54 8.81 -3.98
C SER A 157 4.18 9.48 -3.86
N GLN A 158 4.06 10.51 -3.02
CA GLN A 158 2.81 11.23 -2.83
C GLN A 158 2.35 11.90 -4.12
N GLY A 159 3.24 12.58 -4.86
CA GLY A 159 2.89 13.22 -6.12
C GLY A 159 2.44 12.23 -7.21
N MET A 160 2.99 11.02 -7.23
CA MET A 160 2.50 9.96 -8.13
C MET A 160 1.12 9.45 -7.71
N ILE A 161 0.85 9.28 -6.41
CA ILE A 161 -0.46 8.86 -5.89
C ILE A 161 -1.52 9.91 -6.20
N ASP A 162 -1.22 11.18 -5.95
CA ASP A 162 -2.13 12.30 -6.26
C ASP A 162 -2.44 12.34 -7.77
N GLY A 163 -1.42 12.16 -8.63
CA GLY A 163 -1.59 12.07 -10.07
C GLY A 163 -2.47 10.89 -10.49
N CYS A 164 -2.28 9.71 -9.90
CA CYS A 164 -3.11 8.53 -10.18
C CYS A 164 -4.56 8.68 -9.71
N ALA A 165 -4.84 9.55 -8.76
CA ALA A 165 -6.16 9.86 -8.25
C ALA A 165 -6.80 11.11 -8.90
N ASN A 166 -6.10 11.79 -9.81
CA ASN A 166 -6.52 13.05 -10.44
C ASN A 166 -7.61 12.85 -11.50
N TYR A 167 -8.73 12.25 -11.12
CA TYR A 167 -9.87 12.04 -12.04
C TYR A 167 -10.57 13.34 -12.43
N ALA A 168 -10.37 14.42 -11.67
CA ALA A 168 -10.90 15.74 -12.01
C ALA A 168 -10.08 16.48 -13.09
N GLY A 169 -8.87 15.99 -13.41
CA GLY A 169 -8.00 16.57 -14.42
C GLY A 169 -7.39 17.90 -14.00
N ASP A 170 -7.07 18.08 -12.72
CA ASP A 170 -6.37 19.29 -12.24
C ASP A 170 -4.95 19.34 -12.84
N PRO A 171 -4.62 20.35 -13.66
CA PRO A 171 -3.33 20.45 -14.32
C PRO A 171 -2.16 20.69 -13.36
N ALA A 172 -2.40 21.24 -12.18
CA ALA A 172 -1.33 21.43 -11.19
C ALA A 172 -0.90 20.10 -10.56
N ILE A 173 -1.86 19.20 -10.29
CA ILE A 173 -1.59 17.85 -9.80
C ILE A 173 -0.85 17.04 -10.86
N GLU A 174 -1.26 17.11 -12.12
CA GLU A 174 -0.58 16.44 -13.23
C GLU A 174 0.85 16.93 -13.40
N ALA A 175 1.07 18.26 -13.41
CA ALA A 175 2.40 18.86 -13.51
C ALA A 175 3.32 18.43 -12.35
N ASN A 176 2.80 18.39 -11.11
CA ASN A 176 3.56 17.88 -9.97
C ASN A 176 3.92 16.40 -10.14
N CYS A 177 3.01 15.57 -10.64
CA CYS A 177 3.29 14.15 -10.91
C CYS A 177 4.40 13.99 -11.96
N HIS A 178 4.40 14.78 -13.02
CA HIS A 178 5.47 14.80 -14.04
C HIS A 178 6.83 15.23 -13.44
N ASP A 179 6.88 16.25 -12.58
CA ASP A 179 8.10 16.61 -11.86
C ASP A 179 8.60 15.46 -10.97
N CYS A 180 7.70 14.79 -10.25
CA CYS A 180 8.02 13.65 -9.43
C CYS A 180 8.60 12.48 -10.23
N THR A 181 7.97 12.12 -11.34
CA THR A 181 8.47 11.03 -12.22
C THR A 181 9.81 11.39 -12.87
N ALA A 182 9.99 12.63 -13.30
CA ALA A 182 11.27 13.12 -13.82
C ALA A 182 12.38 13.12 -12.76
N SER A 183 12.05 13.44 -11.50
CA SER A 183 13.00 13.32 -10.38
C SER A 183 13.48 11.88 -10.19
N ILE A 184 12.57 10.92 -10.21
CA ILE A 184 12.92 9.49 -10.11
C ILE A 184 13.84 9.08 -11.27
N ASP A 185 13.54 9.48 -12.51
CA ASP A 185 14.34 9.14 -13.66
C ASP A 185 15.77 9.70 -13.54
N ARG A 186 15.96 10.94 -13.06
CA ARG A 186 17.30 11.49 -12.77
C ARG A 186 18.08 10.68 -11.74
N HIS A 187 17.40 10.20 -10.69
CA HIS A 187 18.04 9.36 -9.67
C HIS A 187 18.40 7.98 -10.20
N ILE A 188 17.55 7.39 -11.07
CA ILE A 188 17.84 6.14 -11.77
C ILE A 188 19.09 6.32 -12.64
N ASP A 189 19.16 7.39 -13.46
CA ASP A 189 20.31 7.69 -14.33
C ASP A 189 21.62 7.79 -13.53
N GLY A 190 21.57 8.43 -12.35
CA GLY A 190 22.72 8.53 -11.46
C GLY A 190 23.16 7.21 -10.83
N MET A 191 22.23 6.25 -10.63
CA MET A 191 22.53 4.97 -10.00
C MET A 191 22.89 3.86 -11.00
N ILE A 192 22.49 3.95 -12.26
CA ILE A 192 22.81 2.93 -13.27
C ILE A 192 24.32 2.62 -13.34
N PRO A 193 25.23 3.59 -13.52
CA PRO A 193 26.67 3.29 -13.60
C PRO A 193 27.21 2.68 -12.30
N VAL A 194 26.68 3.07 -11.16
CA VAL A 194 27.10 2.53 -9.85
C VAL A 194 26.71 1.05 -9.73
N LEU A 195 25.46 0.72 -10.08
CA LEU A 195 24.92 -0.62 -9.97
C LEU A 195 25.40 -1.56 -11.11
N ASP A 196 25.75 -1.02 -12.27
CA ASP A 196 26.39 -1.80 -13.32
C ASP A 196 27.83 -2.19 -12.94
N ALA A 197 28.57 -1.29 -12.26
CA ALA A 197 29.90 -1.57 -11.77
C ALA A 197 29.92 -2.52 -10.55
N ALA A 198 28.91 -2.47 -9.69
CA ALA A 198 28.77 -3.28 -8.49
C ALA A 198 27.31 -3.76 -8.31
N PRO A 199 26.89 -4.79 -9.05
CA PRO A 199 25.54 -5.32 -8.98
C PRO A 199 25.16 -5.83 -7.58
N ASN A 200 23.88 -5.63 -7.21
CA ASN A 200 23.36 -6.05 -5.92
C ASN A 200 21.92 -6.57 -6.02
N HIS A 201 21.26 -6.79 -4.88
CA HIS A 201 19.88 -7.31 -4.82
C HIS A 201 18.80 -6.25 -5.00
N SER A 202 19.13 -4.97 -5.25
CA SER A 202 18.13 -3.92 -5.44
C SER A 202 17.33 -4.11 -6.74
N LEU A 203 16.12 -3.56 -6.74
CA LEU A 203 15.17 -3.68 -7.85
C LEU A 203 15.77 -3.18 -9.18
N LEU A 204 16.43 -2.02 -9.15
CA LEU A 204 17.10 -1.46 -10.34
C LEU A 204 18.17 -2.42 -10.86
N SER A 205 19.01 -2.99 -9.97
CA SER A 205 20.10 -3.89 -10.36
C SER A 205 19.58 -5.21 -10.93
N VAL A 206 18.63 -5.88 -10.25
CA VAL A 206 18.17 -7.22 -10.69
C VAL A 206 17.37 -7.18 -11.99
N GLN A 207 16.59 -6.12 -12.22
CA GLN A 207 15.86 -5.95 -13.47
C GLN A 207 16.79 -5.74 -14.67
N ARG A 208 17.85 -4.95 -14.51
CA ARG A 208 18.86 -4.75 -15.55
C ARG A 208 19.61 -6.05 -15.85
N GLN A 209 19.98 -6.83 -14.81
CA GLN A 209 20.59 -8.15 -14.99
C GLN A 209 19.65 -9.14 -15.68
N ALA A 210 18.35 -9.03 -15.44
CA ALA A 210 17.34 -9.86 -16.12
C ALA A 210 17.07 -9.44 -17.57
N GLY A 211 17.67 -8.34 -18.05
CA GLY A 211 17.52 -7.86 -19.42
C GLY A 211 16.20 -7.17 -19.72
N LEU A 212 15.50 -6.62 -18.74
CA LEU A 212 14.33 -5.77 -18.97
C LEU A 212 14.74 -4.50 -19.74
N SER A 213 13.84 -3.99 -20.59
CA SER A 213 14.07 -2.72 -21.27
C SER A 213 14.17 -1.57 -20.27
N ASP A 214 14.83 -0.48 -20.66
CA ASP A 214 14.96 0.73 -19.82
C ASP A 214 13.58 1.28 -19.41
N GLU A 215 12.61 1.26 -20.32
CA GLU A 215 11.24 1.66 -20.06
C GLU A 215 10.57 0.79 -18.99
N GLN A 216 10.70 -0.54 -19.07
CA GLN A 216 10.16 -1.48 -18.07
C GLN A 216 10.80 -1.26 -16.70
N VAL A 217 12.13 -1.10 -16.67
CA VAL A 217 12.89 -0.84 -15.44
C VAL A 217 12.39 0.41 -14.75
N ARG A 218 12.29 1.55 -15.50
CA ARG A 218 11.84 2.84 -14.96
C ARG A 218 10.39 2.77 -14.47
N ALA A 219 9.49 2.17 -15.25
CA ALA A 219 8.09 2.02 -14.86
C ALA A 219 7.94 1.17 -13.58
N ASN A 220 8.69 0.09 -13.45
CA ASN A 220 8.64 -0.78 -12.27
C ASN A 220 9.31 -0.14 -11.03
N VAL A 221 10.35 0.67 -11.20
CA VAL A 221 10.92 1.45 -10.08
C VAL A 221 9.92 2.49 -9.59
N LYS A 222 9.24 3.22 -10.48
CA LYS A 222 8.16 4.16 -10.14
C LYS A 222 7.01 3.45 -9.42
N LEU A 223 6.61 2.26 -9.91
CA LEU A 223 5.62 1.42 -9.22
C LEU A 223 6.07 1.05 -7.80
N ALA A 224 7.31 0.60 -7.63
CA ALA A 224 7.82 0.22 -6.32
C ALA A 224 7.86 1.40 -5.34
N ILE A 225 8.07 2.61 -5.83
CA ILE A 225 8.06 3.83 -5.01
C ILE A 225 6.63 4.21 -4.65
N SER A 226 5.71 4.26 -5.62
CA SER A 226 4.32 4.63 -5.36
C SER A 226 3.59 3.66 -4.44
N GLY A 227 3.92 2.36 -4.49
CA GLY A 227 3.31 1.31 -3.66
C GLY A 227 4.19 0.81 -2.51
N GLY A 228 5.33 1.44 -2.24
CA GLY A 228 6.26 0.97 -1.21
C GLY A 228 6.68 2.04 -0.20
N GLN A 229 6.24 3.28 -0.38
CA GLN A 229 6.53 4.38 0.54
C GLN A 229 5.37 4.65 1.49
N ASN A 230 4.19 4.89 0.95
CA ASN A 230 3.05 5.35 1.74
C ASN A 230 2.44 4.22 2.55
N GLU A 231 2.28 3.03 1.99
CA GLU A 231 1.62 1.93 2.66
C GLU A 231 2.39 1.43 3.90
N PRO A 232 3.72 1.23 3.85
CA PRO A 232 4.46 0.90 5.07
C PRO A 232 4.49 2.04 6.08
N ARG A 233 4.60 3.32 5.64
CA ARG A 233 4.47 4.49 6.51
C ARG A 233 3.14 4.45 7.27
N ASP A 234 2.04 4.30 6.54
CA ASP A 234 0.69 4.32 7.07
C ASP A 234 0.41 3.10 7.96
N ALA A 235 0.98 1.95 7.61
CA ALA A 235 0.87 0.74 8.41
C ALA A 235 1.69 0.80 9.72
N ILE A 236 2.90 1.37 9.68
CA ILE A 236 3.72 1.58 10.89
C ILE A 236 2.97 2.51 11.85
N ALA A 237 2.67 3.73 11.40
CA ALA A 237 2.02 4.73 12.23
C ALA A 237 0.64 4.27 12.71
N GLY A 238 -0.14 3.67 11.84
CA GLY A 238 -1.48 3.22 12.17
C GLY A 238 -1.51 2.03 13.12
N THR A 239 -0.58 1.08 12.99
CA THR A 239 -0.49 -0.03 13.96
C THR A 239 -0.10 0.48 15.35
N VAL A 240 0.82 1.46 15.42
CA VAL A 240 1.15 2.12 16.69
C VAL A 240 -0.07 2.81 17.27
N TRP A 241 -0.84 3.55 16.46
CA TRP A 241 -2.07 4.18 16.90
C TRP A 241 -3.09 3.17 17.43
N ALA A 242 -3.31 2.08 16.69
CA ALA A 242 -4.24 1.04 17.10
C ALA A 242 -3.84 0.43 18.45
N LEU A 243 -2.56 0.13 18.65
CA LEU A 243 -2.06 -0.41 19.92
C LEU A 243 -2.13 0.60 21.06
N LEU A 244 -1.82 1.88 20.84
CA LEU A 244 -1.91 2.92 21.87
C LEU A 244 -3.35 3.24 22.28
N THR A 245 -4.32 3.04 21.37
CA THR A 245 -5.76 3.18 21.67
C THR A 245 -6.41 1.91 22.23
N HIS A 246 -5.69 0.77 22.23
CA HIS A 246 -6.12 -0.51 22.79
C HIS A 246 -5.05 -1.06 23.75
N PRO A 247 -4.89 -0.44 24.94
CA PRO A 247 -3.76 -0.71 25.84
C PRO A 247 -3.67 -2.18 26.30
N ASP A 248 -4.79 -2.87 26.46
CA ASP A 248 -4.79 -4.29 26.84
C ASP A 248 -4.14 -5.15 25.75
N GLN A 249 -4.41 -4.86 24.48
CA GLN A 249 -3.79 -5.56 23.36
C GLN A 249 -2.29 -5.19 23.21
N LEU A 250 -1.92 -3.93 23.47
CA LEU A 250 -0.52 -3.52 23.53
C LEU A 250 0.23 -4.31 24.61
N GLN A 251 -0.36 -4.49 25.78
CA GLN A 251 0.25 -5.30 26.86
C GLN A 251 0.44 -6.76 26.45
N GLN A 252 -0.52 -7.36 25.77
CA GLN A 252 -0.39 -8.73 25.22
C GLN A 252 0.77 -8.83 24.22
N VAL A 253 0.94 -7.82 23.35
CA VAL A 253 2.06 -7.78 22.40
C VAL A 253 3.39 -7.59 23.13
N LYS A 254 3.48 -6.66 24.06
CA LYS A 254 4.70 -6.45 24.88
C LYS A 254 5.08 -7.68 25.71
N ALA A 255 4.10 -8.44 26.17
CA ALA A 255 4.29 -9.69 26.92
C ALA A 255 4.62 -10.90 26.01
N GLY A 256 4.64 -10.74 24.67
CA GLY A 256 4.90 -11.82 23.73
C GLY A 256 3.74 -12.83 23.58
N GLN A 257 2.56 -12.54 24.12
CA GLN A 257 1.36 -13.37 23.96
C GLN A 257 0.76 -13.23 22.56
N VAL A 258 0.91 -12.05 21.96
CA VAL A 258 0.57 -11.74 20.56
C VAL A 258 1.83 -11.25 19.87
N THR A 259 2.07 -11.68 18.63
CA THR A 259 3.24 -11.22 17.86
C THR A 259 3.00 -9.82 17.27
N TRP A 260 4.06 -9.05 17.06
CA TRP A 260 4.02 -7.80 16.31
C TRP A 260 3.43 -7.98 14.91
N LEU A 261 3.73 -9.11 14.28
CA LEU A 261 3.18 -9.46 12.97
C LEU A 261 1.65 -9.57 13.02
N ARG A 262 1.12 -10.21 14.07
CA ARG A 262 -0.33 -10.36 14.22
C ARG A 262 -1.03 -9.02 14.43
N ALA A 263 -0.45 -8.14 15.24
CA ALA A 263 -0.98 -6.79 15.44
C ALA A 263 -0.98 -5.98 14.13
N PHE A 264 0.10 -6.06 13.35
CA PHE A 264 0.18 -5.42 12.04
C PHE A 264 -0.83 -6.00 11.04
N GLU A 265 -0.95 -7.33 10.94
CA GLU A 265 -1.88 -7.98 10.01
C GLU A 265 -3.34 -7.66 10.36
N GLU A 266 -3.68 -7.57 11.64
CA GLU A 266 -5.01 -7.13 12.07
C GLU A 266 -5.25 -5.65 11.76
N TYR A 267 -4.26 -4.77 11.96
CA TYR A 267 -4.38 -3.39 11.51
C TYR A 267 -4.60 -3.31 10.00
N ALA A 268 -3.83 -4.09 9.23
CA ALA A 268 -3.95 -4.14 7.77
C ALA A 268 -5.32 -4.67 7.30
N ARG A 269 -5.93 -5.60 8.04
CA ARG A 269 -7.32 -6.01 7.81
C ARG A 269 -8.29 -4.86 8.15
N TRP A 270 -8.19 -4.33 9.37
CA TRP A 270 -9.16 -3.39 9.92
C TRP A 270 -9.20 -2.05 9.16
N ILE A 271 -8.04 -1.48 8.84
CA ILE A 271 -7.94 -0.19 8.13
C ILE A 271 -7.76 -0.36 6.62
N SER A 272 -7.14 -1.46 6.17
CA SER A 272 -6.80 -1.65 4.76
C SER A 272 -6.08 -0.42 4.18
N PRO A 273 -4.76 -0.25 4.44
CA PRO A 273 -3.99 0.88 3.89
C PRO A 273 -4.13 1.02 2.38
N ILE A 274 -4.26 -0.09 1.65
CA ILE A 274 -4.80 -0.15 0.29
C ILE A 274 -6.28 -0.51 0.39
N GLY A 275 -7.15 0.48 0.18
CA GLY A 275 -8.59 0.30 0.30
C GLY A 275 -9.25 -0.31 -0.94
N MET A 276 -8.59 -0.21 -2.11
CA MET A 276 -9.13 -0.77 -3.35
C MET A 276 -8.06 -1.07 -4.39
N SER A 277 -8.41 -1.91 -5.36
CA SER A 277 -7.62 -2.12 -6.58
C SER A 277 -8.50 -1.96 -7.83
N PRO A 278 -8.12 -1.07 -8.78
CA PRO A 278 -8.90 -0.86 -9.99
C PRO A 278 -8.66 -1.98 -11.02
N ARG A 279 -9.71 -2.31 -11.74
CA ARG A 279 -9.70 -3.24 -12.89
C ARG A 279 -10.47 -2.64 -14.05
N ARG A 280 -10.12 -3.06 -15.26
CA ARG A 280 -10.89 -2.85 -16.47
C ARG A 280 -11.63 -4.14 -16.80
N VAL A 281 -12.90 -4.07 -17.11
CA VAL A 281 -13.65 -5.22 -17.64
C VAL A 281 -13.16 -5.48 -19.07
N ALA A 282 -12.50 -6.59 -19.28
CA ALA A 282 -11.93 -6.94 -20.59
C ALA A 282 -12.95 -7.62 -21.51
N GLN A 283 -13.94 -8.30 -20.95
CA GLN A 283 -15.02 -8.94 -21.67
C GLN A 283 -16.31 -8.91 -20.86
N ARG A 284 -17.46 -8.88 -21.54
CA ARG A 284 -18.77 -8.89 -20.88
C ARG A 284 -18.87 -10.00 -19.86
N HIS A 285 -19.36 -9.66 -18.66
CA HIS A 285 -19.49 -10.59 -17.55
C HIS A 285 -20.76 -10.33 -16.74
N GLU A 286 -21.41 -11.42 -16.34
CA GLU A 286 -22.59 -11.37 -15.46
C GLU A 286 -22.14 -11.73 -14.04
N LEU A 287 -22.46 -10.87 -13.06
CA LEU A 287 -22.13 -11.07 -11.66
C LEU A 287 -23.32 -10.64 -10.79
N HIS A 288 -23.91 -11.60 -10.06
CA HIS A 288 -25.09 -11.37 -9.19
C HIS A 288 -26.26 -10.69 -9.92
N GLY A 289 -26.51 -11.03 -11.20
CA GLY A 289 -27.55 -10.45 -12.02
C GLY A 289 -27.22 -9.04 -12.56
N VAL A 290 -26.02 -8.54 -12.33
CA VAL A 290 -25.51 -7.30 -12.90
C VAL A 290 -24.67 -7.61 -14.13
N THR A 291 -24.91 -6.89 -15.21
CA THR A 291 -24.09 -6.94 -16.43
C THR A 291 -22.95 -5.92 -16.34
N LEU A 292 -21.73 -6.41 -16.42
CA LEU A 292 -20.52 -5.61 -16.59
C LEU A 292 -20.12 -5.64 -18.06
N GLU A 293 -20.01 -4.46 -18.67
CA GLU A 293 -19.66 -4.33 -20.09
C GLU A 293 -18.16 -4.10 -20.28
N PRO A 294 -17.60 -4.51 -21.45
CA PRO A 294 -16.21 -4.19 -21.77
C PRO A 294 -15.90 -2.71 -21.60
N GLU A 295 -14.69 -2.42 -21.11
CA GLU A 295 -14.18 -1.09 -20.75
C GLU A 295 -14.81 -0.46 -19.50
N ASP A 296 -15.76 -1.13 -18.82
CA ASP A 296 -16.23 -0.68 -17.52
C ASP A 296 -15.07 -0.67 -16.50
N ARG A 297 -15.03 0.38 -15.68
CA ARG A 297 -14.11 0.45 -14.53
C ARG A 297 -14.74 -0.24 -13.33
N VAL A 298 -14.01 -1.17 -12.74
CA VAL A 298 -14.42 -1.87 -11.52
C VAL A 298 -13.38 -1.64 -10.42
N PHE A 299 -13.84 -1.38 -9.21
CA PHE A 299 -12.99 -1.33 -8.02
C PHE A 299 -13.26 -2.55 -7.14
N LEU A 300 -12.21 -3.31 -6.87
CA LEU A 300 -12.18 -4.37 -5.88
C LEU A 300 -11.93 -3.70 -4.51
N MET A 301 -12.98 -3.54 -3.70
CA MET A 301 -12.95 -2.73 -2.48
C MET A 301 -12.39 -3.54 -1.30
N PHE A 302 -11.07 -3.62 -1.17
CA PHE A 302 -10.41 -4.35 -0.06
C PHE A 302 -10.83 -3.84 1.31
N GLY A 303 -10.95 -2.50 1.48
CA GLY A 303 -11.43 -1.90 2.73
C GLY A 303 -12.86 -2.28 3.09
N SER A 304 -13.68 -2.67 2.10
CA SER A 304 -15.00 -3.25 2.33
C SER A 304 -14.91 -4.75 2.64
N GLY A 305 -14.22 -5.53 1.78
CA GLY A 305 -14.11 -6.97 1.93
C GLY A 305 -13.44 -7.40 3.24
N ASN A 306 -12.45 -6.65 3.70
CA ASN A 306 -11.79 -6.88 4.99
C ASN A 306 -12.66 -6.55 6.22
N ARG A 307 -13.82 -5.94 6.01
CA ARG A 307 -14.85 -5.68 7.03
C ARG A 307 -16.19 -6.34 6.69
N ASP A 308 -16.16 -7.38 5.88
CA ASP A 308 -17.36 -8.14 5.53
C ASP A 308 -17.88 -8.94 6.73
N GLU A 309 -19.06 -8.60 7.19
CA GLU A 309 -19.75 -9.19 8.35
C GLU A 309 -20.17 -10.65 8.12
N ASP A 310 -20.22 -11.11 6.87
CA ASP A 310 -20.46 -12.52 6.54
C ASP A 310 -19.20 -13.38 6.70
N VAL A 311 -18.02 -12.74 6.84
CA VAL A 311 -16.70 -13.40 6.91
C VAL A 311 -16.02 -13.20 8.26
N PHE A 312 -16.11 -11.98 8.83
CA PHE A 312 -15.43 -11.62 10.08
C PHE A 312 -16.45 -11.38 11.20
N THR A 313 -16.20 -11.94 12.38
CA THR A 313 -17.17 -11.90 13.50
C THR A 313 -17.41 -10.48 14.03
N ASN A 314 -16.38 -9.67 14.19
CA ASN A 314 -16.45 -8.28 14.65
C ASN A 314 -15.65 -7.38 13.70
N PRO A 315 -16.09 -7.21 12.44
CA PRO A 315 -15.26 -6.62 11.39
C PRO A 315 -14.85 -5.17 11.66
N ASP A 316 -15.65 -4.42 12.41
CA ASP A 316 -15.44 -3.00 12.70
C ASP A 316 -14.52 -2.75 13.91
N VAL A 317 -14.08 -3.80 14.61
CA VAL A 317 -13.24 -3.72 15.82
C VAL A 317 -11.81 -4.16 15.50
N PHE A 318 -10.82 -3.43 16.05
CA PHE A 318 -9.44 -3.89 16.10
C PHE A 318 -9.31 -4.95 17.19
N ASP A 319 -9.05 -6.18 16.81
CA ASP A 319 -8.91 -7.31 17.75
C ASP A 319 -7.83 -8.28 17.26
N THR A 320 -6.69 -8.26 17.93
CA THR A 320 -5.56 -9.16 17.62
C THR A 320 -5.86 -10.63 17.91
N GLY A 321 -6.96 -10.95 18.58
CA GLY A 321 -7.41 -12.32 18.90
C GLY A 321 -8.31 -12.95 17.83
N GLN A 322 -8.95 -12.15 16.95
CA GLN A 322 -9.88 -12.73 15.97
C GLN A 322 -9.18 -13.46 14.82
N ASP A 323 -9.88 -14.36 14.15
CA ASP A 323 -9.38 -15.03 12.95
C ASP A 323 -9.38 -14.07 11.74
N ILE A 324 -8.22 -13.84 11.16
CA ILE A 324 -8.02 -13.00 9.95
C ILE A 324 -7.50 -13.79 8.76
N SER A 325 -7.57 -15.12 8.79
CA SER A 325 -7.06 -15.96 7.68
C SER A 325 -7.72 -15.65 6.34
N ALA A 326 -8.94 -15.10 6.37
CA ALA A 326 -9.68 -14.65 5.20
C ALA A 326 -9.33 -13.24 4.72
N ALA A 327 -8.45 -12.48 5.42
CA ALA A 327 -8.12 -11.11 5.03
C ALA A 327 -7.43 -11.04 3.66
N ILE A 328 -7.78 -10.00 2.90
CA ILE A 328 -7.28 -9.74 1.55
C ILE A 328 -6.45 -8.44 1.49
N SER A 329 -5.83 -8.05 2.59
CA SER A 329 -5.07 -6.80 2.72
C SER A 329 -3.86 -6.70 1.77
N PHE A 330 -3.37 -7.83 1.28
CA PHE A 330 -2.28 -7.92 0.29
C PHE A 330 -2.76 -8.38 -1.08
N GLY A 331 -4.08 -8.36 -1.32
CA GLY A 331 -4.71 -8.88 -2.54
C GLY A 331 -4.65 -10.40 -2.64
N ALA A 332 -4.97 -10.92 -3.80
CA ALA A 332 -5.01 -12.35 -4.12
C ALA A 332 -4.53 -12.63 -5.55
N GLY A 333 -4.39 -13.92 -5.89
CA GLY A 333 -4.08 -14.38 -7.24
C GLY A 333 -2.74 -13.88 -7.80
N PRO A 334 -2.64 -13.68 -9.12
CA PRO A 334 -1.37 -13.29 -9.77
C PRO A 334 -0.83 -11.95 -9.29
N HIS A 335 -1.70 -11.02 -8.89
CA HIS A 335 -1.35 -9.67 -8.42
C HIS A 335 -1.16 -9.56 -6.90
N PHE A 336 -1.12 -10.68 -6.17
CA PHE A 336 -0.75 -10.67 -4.74
C PHE A 336 0.50 -9.83 -4.52
N CYS A 337 0.51 -9.01 -3.46
CA CYS A 337 1.55 -8.01 -3.19
C CYS A 337 2.97 -8.57 -3.29
N ALA A 338 3.77 -8.01 -4.18
CA ALA A 338 5.17 -8.42 -4.36
C ALA A 338 6.03 -8.08 -3.14
N GLY A 339 5.73 -6.97 -2.47
CA GLY A 339 6.45 -6.46 -1.32
C GLY A 339 6.04 -7.07 0.02
N ALA A 340 5.10 -8.03 0.06
CA ALA A 340 4.51 -8.51 1.31
C ALA A 340 5.55 -8.96 2.34
N TRP A 341 6.57 -9.72 1.92
CA TRP A 341 7.64 -10.17 2.82
C TRP A 341 8.50 -9.03 3.34
N ALA A 342 8.86 -8.08 2.48
CA ALA A 342 9.65 -6.92 2.87
C ALA A 342 8.87 -6.01 3.83
N SER A 343 7.58 -5.78 3.57
CA SER A 343 6.69 -5.01 4.45
C SER A 343 6.54 -5.67 5.82
N LYS A 344 6.30 -7.00 5.86
CA LYS A 344 6.20 -7.75 7.12
C LYS A 344 7.48 -7.66 7.94
N ALA A 345 8.64 -7.83 7.32
CA ALA A 345 9.93 -7.70 8.00
C ALA A 345 10.18 -6.27 8.49
N LEU A 346 9.97 -5.26 7.62
CA LEU A 346 10.17 -3.86 8.00
C LEU A 346 9.27 -3.45 9.17
N ILE A 347 7.99 -3.78 9.10
CA ILE A 347 6.99 -3.30 10.05
C ILE A 347 7.05 -4.13 11.34
N ALA A 348 6.89 -5.45 11.23
CA ALA A 348 6.67 -6.32 12.37
C ALA A 348 7.95 -6.84 13.04
N GLU A 349 9.08 -6.95 12.28
CA GLU A 349 10.34 -7.43 12.84
C GLU A 349 11.31 -6.28 13.19
N VAL A 350 11.04 -5.07 12.68
CA VAL A 350 11.97 -3.93 12.86
C VAL A 350 11.25 -2.73 13.45
N ALA A 351 10.36 -2.06 12.72
CA ALA A 351 9.84 -0.76 13.11
C ALA A 351 9.05 -0.79 14.42
N LEU A 352 8.07 -1.68 14.54
CA LEU A 352 7.23 -1.75 15.73
C LEU A 352 8.01 -2.15 16.98
N PRO A 353 8.75 -3.30 17.00
CA PRO A 353 9.46 -3.70 18.20
C PRO A 353 10.54 -2.69 18.62
N MET A 354 11.33 -2.15 17.69
CA MET A 354 12.38 -1.18 18.02
C MET A 354 11.83 0.12 18.57
N LEU A 355 10.67 0.60 18.08
CA LEU A 355 10.02 1.80 18.59
C LEU A 355 9.58 1.62 20.05
N PHE A 356 8.85 0.55 20.35
CA PHE A 356 8.34 0.31 21.70
C PHE A 356 9.41 -0.16 22.70
N GLU A 357 10.50 -0.73 22.21
CA GLU A 357 11.70 -1.01 23.01
C GLU A 357 12.44 0.29 23.38
N ARG A 358 12.60 1.20 22.40
CA ARG A 358 13.28 2.49 22.61
C ARG A 358 12.46 3.45 23.47
N PHE A 359 11.14 3.46 23.29
CA PHE A 359 10.20 4.35 23.99
C PHE A 359 9.11 3.53 24.69
N PRO A 360 9.42 2.86 25.83
CA PRO A 360 8.47 2.00 26.52
C PRO A 360 7.23 2.75 27.04
N GLU A 361 7.37 4.07 27.31
CA GLU A 361 6.31 4.95 27.81
C GLU A 361 5.64 5.78 26.68
N LEU A 362 5.83 5.36 25.40
CA LEU A 362 5.22 6.02 24.24
C LEU A 362 3.70 6.12 24.40
N ARG A 363 3.16 7.32 24.22
CA ARG A 363 1.72 7.60 24.28
C ARG A 363 1.31 8.67 23.28
N LEU A 364 0.02 8.71 22.96
CA LEU A 364 -0.53 9.81 22.16
C LEU A 364 -0.46 11.13 22.94
N ALA A 365 0.05 12.18 22.29
CA ALA A 365 0.09 13.55 22.81
C ALA A 365 -1.12 14.37 22.30
N GLY A 366 -1.93 13.81 21.41
CA GLY A 366 -3.12 14.44 20.83
C GLY A 366 -3.84 13.51 19.86
N PRO A 367 -4.92 13.97 19.23
CA PRO A 367 -5.69 13.15 18.28
C PRO A 367 -4.88 12.88 17.02
N ALA A 368 -4.90 11.62 16.57
CA ALA A 368 -4.43 11.26 15.24
C ALA A 368 -5.46 11.68 14.18
N ARG A 369 -5.00 12.18 13.03
CA ARG A 369 -5.84 12.51 11.90
C ARG A 369 -5.67 11.46 10.82
N PHE A 370 -6.78 10.94 10.33
CA PHE A 370 -6.82 9.95 9.24
C PHE A 370 -7.46 10.54 7.98
N GLY A 371 -7.13 9.96 6.84
CA GLY A 371 -7.77 10.31 5.57
C GLY A 371 -7.54 9.26 4.50
N GLY A 372 -8.28 9.43 3.40
CA GLY A 372 -8.20 8.55 2.24
C GLY A 372 -9.16 7.36 2.30
N TRP A 373 -9.48 6.82 1.13
CA TRP A 373 -10.30 5.62 0.97
C TRP A 373 -9.63 4.59 0.04
N ALA A 374 -8.94 5.06 -1.00
CA ALA A 374 -8.13 4.21 -1.89
C ALA A 374 -6.77 3.88 -1.26
N PHE A 375 -6.14 4.89 -0.69
CA PHE A 375 -4.98 4.82 0.19
C PHE A 375 -5.37 5.46 1.50
N ARG A 376 -5.30 4.71 2.61
CA ARG A 376 -5.81 5.18 3.91
C ARG A 376 -4.80 4.97 5.01
N GLY A 377 -4.54 6.03 5.75
CA GLY A 377 -3.67 6.01 6.91
C GLY A 377 -3.69 7.28 7.73
N PRO A 378 -2.89 7.33 8.80
CA PRO A 378 -2.70 8.56 9.57
C PRO A 378 -1.98 9.61 8.74
N LEU A 379 -2.53 10.82 8.72
CA LEU A 379 -1.93 12.01 8.11
C LEU A 379 -1.00 12.74 9.08
N SER A 380 -1.31 12.65 10.38
CA SER A 380 -0.46 13.13 11.47
C SER A 380 -0.82 12.40 12.76
N MET A 381 0.17 12.15 13.60
CA MET A 381 -0.02 11.47 14.87
C MET A 381 0.98 12.01 15.91
N PRO A 382 0.59 13.03 16.72
CA PRO A 382 1.43 13.55 17.78
C PRO A 382 1.59 12.50 18.88
N VAL A 383 2.84 12.20 19.22
CA VAL A 383 3.22 11.28 20.30
C VAL A 383 4.28 11.91 21.20
N GLU A 384 4.36 11.40 22.42
CA GLU A 384 5.38 11.79 23.39
C GLU A 384 5.86 10.58 24.19
N TRP A 385 7.05 10.70 24.74
CA TRP A 385 7.65 9.74 25.67
C TRP A 385 8.41 10.50 26.76
N ALA A 386 8.49 9.92 27.93
CA ALA A 386 9.22 10.53 29.06
C ALA A 386 10.72 10.27 28.94
#